data_56ffe71bf931d0f6cee033d332c2d472
#
_entry.id   56ffe71bf931d0f6cee033d332c2d472
#
_cell.length_a   1.000
_cell.length_b   1.000
_cell.length_c   1.000
_cell.angle_alpha   90.00
_cell.angle_beta   90.00
_cell.angle_gamma   90.00
#
_symmetry.space_group_name_H-M   'P 1'
#
loop_
_entity.id
_entity.type
_entity.pdbx_description
1 polymer ?
#
loop_
_entity_poly.entity_id
_entity_poly.type
_entity_poly.pdbx_seq_one_letter_code
_entity_poly.pdbx_strand_id
1 'polypeptide(L)'
;MRINTLLFILIAQASWAQKTVGVINISVGNVRTEAREGAEMSTQALLGTPVRLLEKAPTKNWYRIELPDHYQGWIEGSTIIRMDSSEYQAYRKSGIELIVSAPTSKIYQFPSSKSEIISELVQHNRIIATKKKIGFWEVRMADGVIGYVALKDVEDFNFWKKSNTGPTEHRILQAAHHLMGIPYLWGGISIKGMDCSGFTKLVFQANGWIIPRDASQQAREGILVDSSRNWVNLKPGDLLFFGEKKPDGTNKVVHVGIWEGQNAFIHAADRTRRASMDPQSKDFDAYNLNRYLFTKRINSLSKEVQKID
;
A
#
# COMPACT_ATOMS: atom_id res chain seq x y z
N MET A 1 70.10 25.91 13.76
CA MET A 1 68.86 26.05 12.97
C MET A 1 68.19 24.66 12.95
N ARG A 2 67.15 24.51 13.76
CA ARG A 2 66.41 23.20 13.83
C ARG A 2 65.12 23.36 13.01
N ILE A 3 65.03 22.57 11.96
CA ILE A 3 63.85 22.51 11.09
C ILE A 3 62.85 21.53 11.72
N ASN A 4 61.75 22.05 12.26
CA ASN A 4 60.62 21.23 12.72
C ASN A 4 59.76 20.86 11.51
N THR A 5 59.79 19.58 11.10
CA THR A 5 58.89 19.05 10.08
C THR A 5 57.57 18.69 10.75
N LEU A 6 56.51 19.49 10.51
CA LEU A 6 55.14 19.16 10.89
C LEU A 6 54.57 18.11 9.90
N LEU A 7 54.36 16.91 10.41
CA LEU A 7 53.69 15.82 9.66
C LEU A 7 52.18 16.03 9.76
N PHE A 8 51.56 16.50 8.70
CA PHE A 8 50.09 16.55 8.58
C PHE A 8 49.57 15.15 8.31
N ILE A 9 48.98 14.50 9.33
CA ILE A 9 48.21 13.25 9.13
C ILE A 9 46.81 13.64 8.59
N LEU A 10 46.59 13.47 7.30
CA LEU A 10 45.27 13.50 6.69
C LEU A 10 44.50 12.24 7.16
N ILE A 11 43.64 12.40 8.16
CA ILE A 11 42.65 11.40 8.51
C ILE A 11 41.55 11.47 7.44
N ALA A 12 41.61 10.54 6.47
CA ALA A 12 40.50 10.32 5.55
C ALA A 12 39.31 9.83 6.37
N GLN A 13 38.38 10.70 6.69
CA GLN A 13 37.07 10.31 7.20
C GLN A 13 36.37 9.58 6.08
N ALA A 14 36.35 8.25 6.11
CA ALA A 14 35.46 7.46 5.32
C ALA A 14 34.04 7.85 5.70
N SER A 15 33.41 8.67 4.87
CA SER A 15 32.01 9.01 4.99
C SER A 15 31.21 7.71 4.74
N TRP A 16 30.82 7.04 5.81
CA TRP A 16 29.91 5.90 5.72
C TRP A 16 28.57 6.46 5.20
N ALA A 17 28.21 6.08 3.97
CA ALA A 17 26.94 6.50 3.40
C ALA A 17 25.81 6.08 4.35
N GLN A 18 25.07 7.07 4.84
CA GLN A 18 23.98 6.83 5.79
C GLN A 18 22.88 6.03 5.09
N LYS A 19 22.51 4.89 5.66
CA LYS A 19 21.40 4.07 5.13
C LYS A 19 20.08 4.81 5.31
N THR A 20 19.56 5.35 4.22
CA THR A 20 18.36 6.20 4.21
C THR A 20 17.16 5.52 3.57
N VAL A 21 17.35 4.36 2.93
CA VAL A 21 16.31 3.57 2.29
C VAL A 21 16.10 2.27 3.07
N GLY A 22 14.85 1.92 3.33
CA GLY A 22 14.45 0.57 3.75
C GLY A 22 13.70 -0.11 2.62
N VAL A 23 13.89 -1.42 2.45
CA VAL A 23 13.05 -2.25 1.58
C VAL A 23 12.32 -3.24 2.44
N ILE A 24 11.00 -3.28 2.35
CA ILE A 24 10.17 -4.23 3.10
C ILE A 24 10.51 -5.66 2.64
N ASN A 25 10.88 -6.53 3.58
CA ASN A 25 11.39 -7.88 3.29
C ASN A 25 10.47 -9.01 3.80
N ILE A 26 9.28 -8.68 4.24
CA ILE A 26 8.21 -9.63 4.58
C ILE A 26 6.96 -9.33 3.76
N SER A 27 6.12 -10.34 3.56
CA SER A 27 4.89 -10.23 2.74
C SER A 27 4.05 -9.00 3.09
N VAL A 28 3.78 -8.80 4.39
CA VAL A 28 3.02 -7.68 4.94
C VAL A 28 3.65 -7.23 6.25
N GLY A 29 4.26 -6.05 6.28
CA GLY A 29 4.85 -5.43 7.46
C GLY A 29 3.88 -4.50 8.16
N ASN A 30 3.71 -4.63 9.48
CA ASN A 30 2.84 -3.75 10.26
C ASN A 30 3.55 -2.45 10.61
N VAL A 31 2.95 -1.34 10.27
CA VAL A 31 3.40 0.01 10.62
C VAL A 31 2.52 0.53 11.75
N ARG A 32 3.14 1.04 12.81
CA ARG A 32 2.47 1.39 14.07
C ARG A 32 2.64 2.86 14.43
N THR A 33 1.78 3.35 15.30
CA THR A 33 1.83 4.74 15.81
C THR A 33 3.04 4.99 16.71
N GLU A 34 3.56 3.96 17.39
CA GLU A 34 4.70 4.03 18.30
C GLU A 34 5.68 2.87 18.08
N ALA A 35 6.94 3.04 18.54
CA ALA A 35 8.02 2.04 18.44
C ALA A 35 7.83 0.85 19.40
N ARG A 36 6.71 0.13 19.36
CA ARG A 36 6.40 -1.05 20.17
C ARG A 36 5.29 -1.91 19.55
N GLU A 37 5.33 -3.22 19.77
CA GLU A 37 4.36 -4.16 19.20
C GLU A 37 2.91 -3.93 19.62
N GLY A 38 2.67 -3.58 20.87
CA GLY A 38 1.32 -3.31 21.39
C GLY A 38 0.74 -1.95 20.98
N ALA A 39 1.46 -1.12 20.19
CA ALA A 39 0.92 0.13 19.68
C ALA A 39 -0.13 -0.13 18.59
N GLU A 40 -1.00 0.84 18.38
CA GLU A 40 -2.01 0.81 17.33
C GLU A 40 -1.35 0.62 15.95
N MET A 41 -1.90 -0.26 15.13
CA MET A 41 -1.51 -0.42 13.75
C MET A 41 -2.13 0.70 12.90
N SER A 42 -1.30 1.58 12.39
CA SER A 42 -1.75 2.72 11.57
C SER A 42 -1.90 2.35 10.10
N THR A 43 -1.00 1.49 9.60
CA THR A 43 -1.05 0.95 8.25
C THR A 43 -0.18 -0.30 8.12
N GLN A 44 -0.09 -0.84 6.92
CA GLN A 44 0.83 -1.91 6.57
C GLN A 44 1.73 -1.47 5.41
N ALA A 45 2.84 -2.17 5.21
CA ALA A 45 3.75 -2.02 4.09
C ALA A 45 3.99 -3.37 3.42
N LEU A 46 3.91 -3.43 2.11
CA LEU A 46 4.00 -4.67 1.33
C LEU A 46 5.44 -4.98 0.93
N LEU A 47 5.79 -6.26 0.82
CA LEU A 47 7.11 -6.73 0.39
C LEU A 47 7.58 -6.01 -0.89
N GLY A 48 8.85 -5.61 -0.89
CA GLY A 48 9.49 -4.90 -1.99
C GLY A 48 9.20 -3.39 -2.03
N THR A 49 8.27 -2.88 -1.18
CA THR A 49 8.05 -1.43 -1.09
C THR A 49 9.29 -0.72 -0.53
N PRO A 50 9.84 0.26 -1.26
CA PRO A 50 10.86 1.13 -0.70
C PRO A 50 10.24 2.12 0.27
N VAL A 51 10.94 2.37 1.39
CA VAL A 51 10.54 3.34 2.40
C VAL A 51 11.71 4.26 2.74
N ARG A 52 11.44 5.51 3.05
CA ARG A 52 12.45 6.41 3.55
C ARG A 52 12.62 6.20 5.07
N LEU A 53 13.84 5.99 5.52
CA LEU A 53 14.18 5.88 6.94
C LEU A 53 14.34 7.28 7.51
N LEU A 54 13.51 7.64 8.50
CA LEU A 54 13.49 8.97 9.12
C LEU A 54 14.29 8.98 10.42
N GLU A 55 14.04 7.98 11.26
CA GLU A 55 14.54 7.95 12.63
C GLU A 55 14.68 6.50 13.11
N LYS A 56 15.65 6.23 13.97
CA LYS A 56 15.78 4.97 14.70
C LYS A 56 15.40 5.19 16.16
N ALA A 57 14.56 4.32 16.72
CA ALA A 57 14.23 4.36 18.15
C ALA A 57 15.49 4.17 19.00
N PRO A 58 15.70 4.95 20.07
CA PRO A 58 16.96 4.96 20.83
C PRO A 58 17.35 3.60 21.43
N THR A 59 16.39 2.85 21.93
CA THR A 59 16.62 1.63 22.73
C THR A 59 16.07 0.35 22.09
N LYS A 60 15.45 0.45 20.91
CA LYS A 60 14.74 -0.68 20.27
C LYS A 60 15.12 -0.78 18.79
N ASN A 61 14.92 -1.98 18.22
CA ASN A 61 15.10 -2.19 16.79
C ASN A 61 13.85 -1.74 15.99
N TRP A 62 13.45 -0.48 16.17
CA TRP A 62 12.33 0.12 15.46
C TRP A 62 12.80 1.34 14.67
N TYR A 63 12.18 1.54 13.51
CA TYR A 63 12.48 2.65 12.61
C TYR A 63 11.19 3.41 12.27
N ARG A 64 11.23 4.72 12.42
CA ARG A 64 10.22 5.59 11.82
C ARG A 64 10.49 5.67 10.33
N ILE A 65 9.48 5.34 9.55
CA ILE A 65 9.54 5.29 8.10
C ILE A 65 8.53 6.24 7.47
N GLU A 66 8.79 6.59 6.22
CA GLU A 66 7.81 7.22 5.33
C GLU A 66 7.60 6.31 4.12
N LEU A 67 6.34 5.98 3.90
CA LEU A 67 5.86 5.20 2.76
C LEU A 67 5.77 6.05 1.49
N PRO A 68 5.62 5.46 0.28
CA PRO A 68 5.47 6.21 -0.96
C PRO A 68 4.31 7.21 -1.02
N ASP A 69 3.25 6.97 -0.24
CA ASP A 69 2.11 7.90 -0.08
C ASP A 69 2.33 8.97 1.00
N HIS A 70 3.58 9.17 1.43
CA HIS A 70 4.00 10.07 2.50
C HIS A 70 3.44 9.72 3.90
N TYR A 71 2.76 8.58 4.04
CA TYR A 71 2.30 8.14 5.35
C TYR A 71 3.49 7.71 6.22
N GLN A 72 3.48 8.12 7.48
CA GLN A 72 4.60 7.87 8.40
C GLN A 72 4.16 7.03 9.59
N GLY A 73 5.05 6.19 10.08
CA GLY A 73 4.86 5.39 11.27
C GLY A 73 6.09 4.58 11.63
N TRP A 74 5.98 3.75 12.64
CA TRP A 74 7.06 2.93 13.15
C TRP A 74 6.94 1.49 12.66
N ILE A 75 8.05 0.94 12.17
CA ILE A 75 8.14 -0.46 11.75
C ILE A 75 9.28 -1.16 12.50
N GLU A 76 9.09 -2.44 12.79
CA GLU A 76 10.11 -3.26 13.43
C GLU A 76 11.25 -3.55 12.45
N GLY A 77 12.51 -3.40 12.91
CA GLY A 77 13.68 -3.37 12.05
C GLY A 77 14.07 -4.71 11.42
N SER A 78 13.58 -5.85 11.92
CA SER A 78 13.75 -7.16 11.28
C SER A 78 12.91 -7.30 10.01
N THR A 79 11.89 -6.46 9.84
CA THR A 79 10.98 -6.52 8.68
C THR A 79 11.49 -5.75 7.47
N ILE A 80 12.58 -5.00 7.61
CA ILE A 80 13.17 -4.16 6.57
C ILE A 80 14.65 -4.47 6.34
N ILE A 81 15.08 -4.39 5.10
CA ILE A 81 16.51 -4.38 4.76
C ILE A 81 16.92 -2.92 4.51
N ARG A 82 17.88 -2.45 5.28
CA ARG A 82 18.36 -1.06 5.20
C ARG A 82 19.50 -0.94 4.20
N MET A 83 19.39 0.01 3.30
CA MET A 83 20.30 0.26 2.20
C MET A 83 20.67 1.74 2.13
N ASP A 84 21.83 2.06 1.62
CA ASP A 84 22.08 3.37 1.06
C ASP A 84 21.49 3.47 -0.36
N SER A 85 21.54 4.67 -0.95
CA SER A 85 20.97 4.90 -2.29
C SER A 85 21.64 4.06 -3.38
N SER A 86 22.96 3.79 -3.27
CA SER A 86 23.70 3.01 -4.26
C SER A 86 23.37 1.51 -4.15
N GLU A 87 23.32 0.98 -2.94
CA GLU A 87 22.89 -0.40 -2.63
C GLU A 87 21.47 -0.66 -3.15
N TYR A 88 20.54 0.27 -2.90
CA TYR A 88 19.17 0.17 -3.37
C TYR A 88 19.08 0.17 -4.91
N GLN A 89 19.80 1.08 -5.58
CA GLN A 89 19.85 1.09 -7.04
C GLN A 89 20.48 -0.17 -7.61
N ALA A 90 21.54 -0.70 -6.98
CA ALA A 90 22.15 -1.97 -7.38
C ALA A 90 21.18 -3.14 -7.23
N TYR A 91 20.44 -3.20 -6.10
CA TYR A 91 19.40 -4.20 -5.87
C TYR A 91 18.32 -4.13 -6.96
N ARG A 92 17.76 -2.96 -7.23
CA ARG A 92 16.73 -2.81 -8.27
C ARG A 92 17.21 -3.18 -9.68
N LYS A 93 18.48 -2.90 -10.00
CA LYS A 93 19.09 -3.21 -11.32
C LYS A 93 19.59 -4.66 -11.42
N SER A 94 19.53 -5.45 -10.35
CA SER A 94 20.05 -6.83 -10.34
C SER A 94 19.17 -7.83 -11.13
N GLY A 95 18.00 -7.40 -11.62
CA GLY A 95 17.08 -8.22 -12.40
C GLY A 95 15.85 -7.46 -12.89
N ILE A 96 14.80 -8.20 -13.18
CA ILE A 96 13.49 -7.67 -13.60
C ILE A 96 12.61 -7.53 -12.35
N GLU A 97 12.05 -6.35 -12.12
CA GLU A 97 11.07 -6.17 -11.06
C GLU A 97 9.74 -6.80 -11.46
N LEU A 98 9.26 -7.73 -10.67
CA LEU A 98 7.95 -8.37 -10.80
C LEU A 98 6.98 -7.82 -9.75
N ILE A 99 5.70 -7.78 -10.10
CA ILE A 99 4.59 -7.54 -9.18
C ILE A 99 3.75 -8.81 -9.06
N VAL A 100 3.32 -9.14 -7.86
CA VAL A 100 2.37 -10.24 -7.62
C VAL A 100 0.99 -9.79 -8.07
N SER A 101 0.45 -10.43 -9.12
CA SER A 101 -0.88 -10.17 -9.69
C SER A 101 -1.94 -11.11 -9.10
N ALA A 102 -1.55 -12.31 -8.68
CA ALA A 102 -2.44 -13.24 -7.97
C ALA A 102 -2.81 -12.70 -6.57
N PRO A 103 -4.01 -13.04 -6.02
CA PRO A 103 -4.37 -12.68 -4.64
C PRO A 103 -3.33 -13.11 -3.62
N THR A 104 -2.84 -14.36 -3.72
CA THR A 104 -1.77 -14.92 -2.92
C THR A 104 -0.81 -15.70 -3.79
N SER A 105 0.45 -15.76 -3.38
CA SER A 105 1.48 -16.63 -3.95
C SER A 105 2.49 -17.02 -2.88
N LYS A 106 3.56 -17.69 -3.29
CA LYS A 106 4.62 -18.17 -2.39
C LYS A 106 5.96 -18.09 -3.08
N ILE A 107 7.00 -17.84 -2.29
CA ILE A 107 8.39 -18.07 -2.67
C ILE A 107 8.78 -19.44 -2.15
N TYR A 108 9.20 -20.32 -3.05
CA TYR A 108 9.65 -21.68 -2.77
C TYR A 108 11.18 -21.78 -2.77
N GLN A 109 11.73 -22.71 -2.02
CA GLN A 109 13.18 -22.96 -1.99
C GLN A 109 13.72 -23.52 -3.31
N PHE A 110 12.92 -24.33 -4.01
CA PHE A 110 13.22 -24.89 -5.33
C PHE A 110 12.05 -24.63 -6.30
N PRO A 111 12.25 -24.71 -7.64
CA PRO A 111 11.22 -24.43 -8.64
C PRO A 111 10.17 -25.55 -8.70
N SER A 112 9.46 -25.76 -7.60
CA SER A 112 8.41 -26.76 -7.40
C SER A 112 7.42 -26.29 -6.34
N SER A 113 6.12 -26.41 -6.61
CA SER A 113 5.06 -26.12 -5.65
C SER A 113 5.00 -27.09 -4.45
N LYS A 114 5.76 -28.19 -4.51
CA LYS A 114 5.94 -29.16 -3.41
C LYS A 114 7.17 -28.84 -2.54
N SER A 115 7.97 -27.84 -2.93
CA SER A 115 9.15 -27.42 -2.17
C SER A 115 8.78 -26.67 -0.90
N GLU A 116 9.72 -26.57 0.02
CA GLU A 116 9.61 -25.74 1.21
C GLU A 116 9.30 -24.27 0.85
N ILE A 117 8.45 -23.64 1.65
CA ILE A 117 8.02 -22.24 1.46
C ILE A 117 8.99 -21.34 2.25
N ILE A 118 9.66 -20.42 1.54
CA ILE A 118 10.53 -19.40 2.15
C ILE A 118 9.68 -18.24 2.65
N SER A 119 8.71 -17.78 1.84
CA SER A 119 7.83 -16.65 2.19
C SER A 119 6.49 -16.77 1.49
N GLU A 120 5.45 -16.30 2.15
CA GLU A 120 4.19 -16.00 1.50
C GLU A 120 4.29 -14.68 0.72
N LEU A 121 3.41 -14.52 -0.27
CA LEU A 121 3.21 -13.30 -1.03
C LEU A 121 1.72 -12.95 -1.07
N VAL A 122 1.44 -11.66 -1.10
CA VAL A 122 0.10 -11.12 -1.36
C VAL A 122 0.13 -10.25 -2.60
N GLN A 123 -1.03 -10.01 -3.19
CA GLN A 123 -1.18 -9.11 -4.33
C GLN A 123 -0.46 -7.77 -4.07
N HIS A 124 0.18 -7.24 -5.11
CA HIS A 124 1.02 -6.03 -5.12
C HIS A 124 2.37 -6.14 -4.39
N ASN A 125 2.74 -7.28 -3.81
CA ASN A 125 4.14 -7.49 -3.44
C ASN A 125 5.04 -7.35 -4.67
N ARG A 126 6.25 -6.76 -4.49
CA ARG A 126 7.24 -6.59 -5.56
C ARG A 126 8.50 -7.36 -5.23
N ILE A 127 9.13 -7.97 -6.23
CA ILE A 127 10.30 -8.81 -6.06
C ILE A 127 11.19 -8.78 -7.30
N ILE A 128 12.49 -8.92 -7.14
CA ILE A 128 13.45 -8.91 -8.26
C ILE A 128 13.64 -10.33 -8.80
N ALA A 129 13.32 -10.54 -10.06
CA ALA A 129 13.56 -11.79 -10.77
C ALA A 129 14.89 -11.77 -11.49
N THR A 130 15.66 -12.86 -11.36
CA THR A 130 17.01 -13.01 -11.94
C THR A 130 17.03 -13.91 -13.16
N LYS A 131 16.27 -15.02 -13.11
CA LYS A 131 16.25 -16.03 -14.19
C LYS A 131 14.87 -16.65 -14.35
N LYS A 132 14.53 -17.00 -15.58
CA LYS A 132 13.32 -17.77 -15.88
C LYS A 132 13.66 -19.28 -15.85
N LYS A 133 12.84 -20.06 -15.16
CA LYS A 133 12.86 -21.51 -15.11
C LYS A 133 11.56 -22.09 -15.66
N ILE A 134 11.47 -23.40 -15.86
CA ILE A 134 10.22 -24.03 -16.30
C ILE A 134 9.14 -23.83 -15.22
N GLY A 135 8.09 -23.05 -15.54
CA GLY A 135 6.97 -22.75 -14.64
C GLY A 135 7.24 -21.75 -13.52
N PHE A 136 8.50 -21.26 -13.35
CA PHE A 136 8.87 -20.38 -12.25
C PHE A 136 9.80 -19.25 -12.70
N TRP A 137 9.83 -18.15 -11.92
CA TRP A 137 10.91 -17.19 -11.86
C TRP A 137 11.81 -17.50 -10.66
N GLU A 138 13.12 -17.53 -10.86
CA GLU A 138 14.09 -17.38 -9.79
C GLU A 138 14.07 -15.91 -9.34
N VAL A 139 13.89 -15.69 -8.06
CA VAL A 139 13.73 -14.34 -7.48
C VAL A 139 14.73 -14.13 -6.34
N ARG A 140 15.12 -12.87 -6.14
CA ARG A 140 16.00 -12.44 -5.05
C ARG A 140 15.25 -11.48 -4.15
N MET A 141 15.18 -11.80 -2.87
CA MET A 141 14.70 -10.91 -1.82
C MET A 141 15.74 -9.84 -1.47
N ALA A 142 15.35 -8.80 -0.76
CA ALA A 142 16.25 -7.70 -0.43
C ALA A 142 17.39 -8.09 0.51
N ASP A 143 17.22 -9.14 1.32
CA ASP A 143 18.27 -9.75 2.18
C ASP A 143 19.25 -10.67 1.41
N GLY A 144 19.04 -10.84 0.10
CA GLY A 144 19.85 -11.70 -0.76
C GLY A 144 19.36 -13.14 -0.86
N VAL A 145 18.33 -13.54 -0.11
CA VAL A 145 17.73 -14.87 -0.20
C VAL A 145 17.20 -15.10 -1.61
N ILE A 146 17.53 -16.26 -2.19
CA ILE A 146 17.06 -16.69 -3.51
C ILE A 146 15.97 -17.74 -3.32
N GLY A 147 14.90 -17.61 -4.10
CA GLY A 147 13.81 -18.56 -4.15
C GLY A 147 13.09 -18.54 -5.49
N TYR A 148 11.94 -19.17 -5.57
CA TYR A 148 11.20 -19.37 -6.81
C TYR A 148 9.73 -19.01 -6.64
N VAL A 149 9.20 -18.18 -7.54
CA VAL A 149 7.78 -17.82 -7.62
C VAL A 149 7.17 -18.34 -8.91
N ALA A 150 5.93 -18.83 -8.87
CA ALA A 150 5.26 -19.36 -10.06
C ALA A 150 5.02 -18.26 -11.10
N LEU A 151 5.30 -18.55 -12.38
CA LEU A 151 5.14 -17.57 -13.48
C LEU A 151 3.73 -17.00 -13.58
N LYS A 152 2.71 -17.84 -13.29
CA LYS A 152 1.30 -17.45 -13.39
C LYS A 152 0.82 -16.46 -12.33
N ASP A 153 1.59 -16.29 -11.26
CA ASP A 153 1.19 -15.48 -10.09
C ASP A 153 1.79 -14.08 -10.12
N VAL A 154 2.66 -13.79 -11.10
CA VAL A 154 3.41 -12.53 -11.18
C VAL A 154 3.44 -11.98 -12.60
N GLU A 155 3.63 -10.68 -12.71
CA GLU A 155 3.80 -9.94 -13.98
C GLU A 155 5.04 -9.07 -13.92
N ASP A 156 5.63 -8.75 -15.09
CA ASP A 156 6.64 -7.69 -15.20
C ASP A 156 6.04 -6.37 -14.72
N PHE A 157 6.67 -5.72 -13.75
CA PHE A 157 6.14 -4.51 -13.12
C PHE A 157 6.04 -3.34 -14.10
N ASN A 158 6.99 -3.21 -15.04
CA ASN A 158 6.94 -2.16 -16.05
C ASN A 158 5.80 -2.40 -17.06
N PHE A 159 5.55 -3.66 -17.42
CA PHE A 159 4.41 -4.00 -18.25
C PHE A 159 3.10 -3.72 -17.50
N TRP A 160 3.00 -4.14 -16.24
CA TRP A 160 1.84 -3.90 -15.40
C TRP A 160 1.54 -2.39 -15.24
N LYS A 161 2.57 -1.55 -15.02
CA LYS A 161 2.42 -0.08 -14.95
C LYS A 161 1.85 0.50 -16.25
N LYS A 162 2.36 0.07 -17.40
CA LYS A 162 1.88 0.51 -18.73
C LYS A 162 0.43 0.10 -18.99
N SER A 163 0.01 -1.05 -18.48
CA SER A 163 -1.36 -1.57 -18.62
C SER A 163 -2.34 -0.92 -17.65
N ASN A 164 -1.85 -0.37 -16.52
CA ASN A 164 -2.65 0.21 -15.44
C ASN A 164 -2.40 1.73 -15.33
N THR A 165 -2.74 2.47 -16.39
CA THR A 165 -2.47 3.92 -16.52
C THR A 165 -3.41 4.82 -15.76
N GLY A 166 -4.42 4.27 -15.09
CA GLY A 166 -5.39 4.97 -14.26
C GLY A 166 -6.73 4.26 -14.15
N PRO A 167 -7.54 4.66 -13.17
CA PRO A 167 -8.82 4.03 -12.92
C PRO A 167 -9.85 4.42 -13.98
N THR A 168 -10.65 3.43 -14.40
CA THR A 168 -11.92 3.61 -15.10
C THR A 168 -13.04 3.04 -14.23
N GLU A 169 -14.29 3.45 -14.46
CA GLU A 169 -15.44 2.94 -13.70
C GLU A 169 -15.45 1.40 -13.65
N HIS A 170 -15.29 0.76 -14.80
CA HIS A 170 -15.26 -0.71 -14.91
C HIS A 170 -14.10 -1.35 -14.12
N ARG A 171 -12.89 -0.80 -14.24
CA ARG A 171 -11.69 -1.37 -13.58
C ARG A 171 -11.72 -1.17 -12.07
N ILE A 172 -12.27 -0.04 -11.59
CA ILE A 172 -12.48 0.18 -10.15
C ILE A 172 -13.44 -0.86 -9.60
N LEU A 173 -14.60 -1.06 -10.25
CA LEU A 173 -15.57 -2.05 -9.78
C LEU A 173 -15.01 -3.47 -9.85
N GLN A 174 -14.31 -3.83 -10.92
CA GLN A 174 -13.66 -5.12 -11.03
C GLN A 174 -12.70 -5.37 -9.86
N ALA A 175 -11.84 -4.41 -9.53
CA ALA A 175 -10.92 -4.51 -8.40
C ALA A 175 -11.68 -4.56 -7.06
N ALA A 176 -12.73 -3.76 -6.87
CA ALA A 176 -13.55 -3.77 -5.66
C ALA A 176 -14.24 -5.12 -5.45
N HIS A 177 -14.84 -5.70 -6.49
CA HIS A 177 -15.49 -7.01 -6.44
C HIS A 177 -14.48 -8.13 -6.16
N HIS A 178 -13.25 -8.03 -6.66
CA HIS A 178 -12.20 -9.00 -6.37
C HIS A 178 -11.83 -9.07 -4.87
N LEU A 179 -12.06 -7.99 -4.14
CA LEU A 179 -11.79 -7.88 -2.70
C LEU A 179 -13.00 -8.20 -1.80
N MET A 180 -14.12 -8.66 -2.38
CA MET A 180 -15.30 -9.02 -1.61
C MET A 180 -15.02 -10.16 -0.62
N GLY A 181 -15.62 -10.07 0.56
CA GLY A 181 -15.49 -11.10 1.61
C GLY A 181 -14.21 -11.01 2.45
N ILE A 182 -13.23 -10.17 2.10
CA ILE A 182 -12.02 -9.99 2.90
C ILE A 182 -12.38 -9.41 4.27
N PRO A 183 -11.90 -10.00 5.40
CA PRO A 183 -12.19 -9.53 6.75
C PRO A 183 -11.72 -8.11 7.00
N TYR A 184 -12.44 -7.39 7.86
CA TYR A 184 -11.99 -6.09 8.34
C TYR A 184 -10.79 -6.24 9.27
N LEU A 185 -9.77 -5.41 9.03
CA LEU A 185 -8.61 -5.28 9.89
C LEU A 185 -8.23 -3.81 9.98
N TRP A 186 -8.33 -3.22 11.16
CA TRP A 186 -7.90 -1.84 11.39
C TRP A 186 -6.44 -1.65 10.98
N GLY A 187 -6.15 -0.63 10.16
CA GLY A 187 -4.82 -0.40 9.61
C GLY A 187 -4.43 -1.31 8.45
N GLY A 188 -5.23 -2.30 8.10
CA GLY A 188 -4.91 -3.27 7.03
C GLY A 188 -4.99 -2.68 5.62
N ILE A 189 -4.10 -3.16 4.73
CA ILE A 189 -4.07 -2.84 3.30
C ILE A 189 -3.73 -4.08 2.44
N SER A 190 -4.20 -5.26 2.83
CA SER A 190 -3.92 -6.48 2.07
C SER A 190 -5.12 -7.42 2.06
N ILE A 191 -5.06 -8.46 1.23
CA ILE A 191 -6.08 -9.51 1.21
C ILE A 191 -6.15 -10.33 2.52
N LYS A 192 -5.20 -10.15 3.44
CA LYS A 192 -5.25 -10.76 4.79
C LYS A 192 -6.17 -10.01 5.74
N GLY A 193 -6.61 -8.82 5.36
CA GLY A 193 -7.50 -7.94 6.07
C GLY A 193 -7.26 -6.49 5.67
N MET A 194 -8.32 -5.69 5.63
CA MET A 194 -8.26 -4.28 5.28
C MET A 194 -9.32 -3.47 6.02
N ASP A 195 -9.02 -2.21 6.31
CA ASP A 195 -10.04 -1.27 6.77
C ASP A 195 -10.71 -0.55 5.59
N CYS A 196 -11.62 0.36 5.87
CA CYS A 196 -12.41 1.04 4.85
C CYS A 196 -11.56 1.84 3.85
N SER A 197 -10.58 2.60 4.33
CA SER A 197 -9.68 3.38 3.47
C SER A 197 -8.56 2.54 2.88
N GLY A 198 -8.15 1.45 3.53
CA GLY A 198 -7.27 0.43 2.96
C GLY A 198 -7.90 -0.30 1.78
N PHE A 199 -9.19 -0.60 1.85
CA PHE A 199 -9.97 -1.14 0.74
C PHE A 199 -9.94 -0.21 -0.47
N THR A 200 -10.34 1.06 -0.29
CA THR A 200 -10.33 2.03 -1.39
C THR A 200 -8.92 2.22 -1.96
N LYS A 201 -7.90 2.29 -1.08
CA LYS A 201 -6.50 2.39 -1.48
C LYS A 201 -6.06 1.22 -2.35
N LEU A 202 -6.37 -0.02 -1.98
CA LEU A 202 -6.03 -1.21 -2.77
C LEU A 202 -6.72 -1.22 -4.13
N VAL A 203 -7.99 -0.79 -4.19
CA VAL A 203 -8.73 -0.68 -5.46
C VAL A 203 -8.07 0.32 -6.40
N PHE A 204 -7.66 1.49 -5.92
CA PHE A 204 -6.94 2.47 -6.73
C PHE A 204 -5.52 2.01 -7.09
N GLN A 205 -4.83 1.34 -6.17
CA GLN A 205 -3.51 0.76 -6.42
C GLN A 205 -3.55 -0.30 -7.52
N ALA A 206 -4.56 -1.16 -7.56
CA ALA A 206 -4.76 -2.12 -8.65
C ALA A 206 -4.95 -1.46 -10.01
N ASN A 207 -5.30 -0.18 -10.03
CA ASN A 207 -5.46 0.65 -11.23
C ASN A 207 -4.27 1.61 -11.47
N GLY A 208 -3.13 1.40 -10.80
CA GLY A 208 -1.91 2.16 -11.01
C GLY A 208 -1.86 3.52 -10.28
N TRP A 209 -2.78 3.79 -9.35
CA TRP A 209 -2.82 5.03 -8.58
C TRP A 209 -2.65 4.78 -7.08
N ILE A 210 -1.80 5.58 -6.44
CA ILE A 210 -1.67 5.66 -5.00
C ILE A 210 -2.51 6.82 -4.50
N ILE A 211 -3.50 6.54 -3.64
CA ILE A 211 -4.28 7.55 -2.93
C ILE A 211 -3.87 7.57 -1.46
N PRO A 212 -4.15 8.66 -0.72
CA PRO A 212 -3.81 8.76 0.70
C PRO A 212 -4.34 7.60 1.55
N ARG A 213 -3.69 7.36 2.70
CA ARG A 213 -3.99 6.20 3.55
C ARG A 213 -5.33 6.32 4.28
N ASP A 214 -5.60 7.44 4.92
CA ASP A 214 -6.75 7.58 5.80
C ASP A 214 -7.98 8.10 5.05
N ALA A 215 -9.19 7.69 5.46
CA ALA A 215 -10.44 8.17 4.89
C ALA A 215 -10.55 9.71 4.97
N SER A 216 -10.07 10.31 6.06
CA SER A 216 -10.05 11.78 6.23
C SER A 216 -9.08 12.49 5.28
N GLN A 217 -7.99 11.82 4.88
CA GLN A 217 -7.05 12.32 3.87
C GLN A 217 -7.63 12.14 2.46
N GLN A 218 -8.18 10.96 2.14
CA GLN A 218 -8.87 10.70 0.86
C GLN A 218 -10.02 11.69 0.62
N ALA A 219 -10.73 12.10 1.67
CA ALA A 219 -11.80 13.08 1.62
C ALA A 219 -11.36 14.49 1.18
N ARG A 220 -10.07 14.80 1.23
CA ARG A 220 -9.54 16.08 0.74
C ARG A 220 -9.27 16.05 -0.76
N GLU A 221 -9.15 14.84 -1.32
CA GLU A 221 -8.80 14.63 -2.73
C GLU A 221 -10.02 14.63 -3.65
N GLY A 222 -9.77 14.90 -4.93
CA GLY A 222 -10.79 14.84 -5.97
C GLY A 222 -11.80 15.99 -5.96
N ILE A 223 -12.78 15.89 -6.84
CA ILE A 223 -13.85 16.88 -7.00
C ILE A 223 -15.09 16.45 -6.23
N LEU A 224 -15.79 17.41 -5.63
CA LEU A 224 -17.09 17.19 -4.98
C LEU A 224 -18.14 16.86 -6.05
N VAL A 225 -18.84 15.73 -5.86
CA VAL A 225 -19.91 15.26 -6.78
C VAL A 225 -21.29 15.48 -6.17
N ASP A 226 -21.43 15.14 -4.87
CA ASP A 226 -22.69 15.30 -4.14
C ASP A 226 -22.46 15.56 -2.65
N SER A 227 -23.38 16.31 -2.02
CA SER A 227 -23.45 16.50 -0.57
C SER A 227 -24.92 16.59 -0.07
N SER A 228 -25.88 16.27 -0.94
CA SER A 228 -27.30 16.45 -0.71
C SER A 228 -28.12 15.16 -0.74
N ARG A 229 -27.43 14.00 -0.86
CA ARG A 229 -28.07 12.68 -1.07
C ARG A 229 -28.83 12.59 -2.40
N ASN A 230 -28.41 13.37 -3.40
CA ASN A 230 -28.88 13.24 -4.76
C ASN A 230 -27.93 12.43 -5.62
N TRP A 231 -28.20 11.15 -5.75
CA TRP A 231 -27.31 10.16 -6.37
C TRP A 231 -27.19 10.28 -7.90
N VAL A 232 -27.92 11.20 -8.54
CA VAL A 232 -28.06 11.32 -10.02
C VAL A 232 -26.71 11.51 -10.72
N ASN A 233 -25.79 12.26 -10.12
CA ASN A 233 -24.49 12.58 -10.72
C ASN A 233 -23.37 11.61 -10.35
N LEU A 234 -23.66 10.62 -9.50
CA LEU A 234 -22.66 9.65 -9.07
C LEU A 234 -22.38 8.65 -10.19
N LYS A 235 -21.12 8.31 -10.32
CA LYS A 235 -20.63 7.28 -11.24
C LYS A 235 -19.93 6.17 -10.46
N PRO A 236 -19.95 4.94 -10.98
CA PRO A 236 -19.17 3.85 -10.40
C PRO A 236 -17.72 4.26 -10.14
N GLY A 237 -17.23 3.99 -8.94
CA GLY A 237 -15.89 4.39 -8.52
C GLY A 237 -15.80 5.69 -7.73
N ASP A 238 -16.88 6.47 -7.62
CA ASP A 238 -16.93 7.62 -6.72
C ASP A 238 -16.80 7.18 -5.26
N LEU A 239 -16.10 7.96 -4.44
CA LEU A 239 -15.91 7.68 -3.02
C LEU A 239 -16.97 8.38 -2.18
N LEU A 240 -17.75 7.58 -1.45
CA LEU A 240 -18.73 8.07 -0.46
C LEU A 240 -18.03 8.21 0.89
N PHE A 241 -18.17 9.37 1.52
CA PHE A 241 -17.59 9.65 2.82
C PHE A 241 -18.68 9.77 3.89
N PHE A 242 -18.42 9.14 5.04
CA PHE A 242 -19.35 9.05 6.15
C PHE A 242 -18.70 9.52 7.44
N GLY A 243 -19.51 10.05 8.34
CA GLY A 243 -19.01 10.55 9.61
C GLY A 243 -19.99 11.44 10.35
N GLU A 244 -19.47 12.47 10.98
CA GLU A 244 -20.22 13.42 11.80
C GLU A 244 -20.08 14.83 11.24
N LYS A 245 -21.17 15.57 11.18
CA LYS A 245 -21.16 17.00 10.95
C LYS A 245 -21.03 17.71 12.30
N LYS A 246 -19.91 18.40 12.51
CA LYS A 246 -19.63 19.10 13.76
C LYS A 246 -20.46 20.36 13.89
N PRO A 247 -20.65 20.88 15.13
CA PRO A 247 -21.39 22.13 15.36
C PRO A 247 -20.78 23.35 14.66
N ASP A 248 -19.47 23.36 14.40
CA ASP A 248 -18.77 24.42 13.67
C ASP A 248 -18.96 24.34 12.14
N GLY A 249 -19.78 23.41 11.66
CA GLY A 249 -20.04 23.16 10.23
C GLY A 249 -18.99 22.31 9.53
N THR A 250 -17.88 21.95 10.18
CA THR A 250 -16.86 21.04 9.61
C THR A 250 -17.29 19.58 9.65
N ASN A 251 -16.72 18.76 8.80
CA ASN A 251 -16.99 17.32 8.73
C ASN A 251 -15.86 16.51 9.40
N LYS A 252 -16.23 15.58 10.29
CA LYS A 252 -15.33 14.55 10.80
C LYS A 252 -15.56 13.25 10.02
N VAL A 253 -14.76 13.03 8.98
CA VAL A 253 -14.83 11.80 8.19
C VAL A 253 -14.21 10.64 8.97
N VAL A 254 -14.93 9.51 9.06
CA VAL A 254 -14.51 8.31 9.79
C VAL A 254 -14.66 7.02 8.98
N HIS A 255 -15.30 7.10 7.80
CA HIS A 255 -15.51 5.92 6.96
C HIS A 255 -15.61 6.32 5.49
N VAL A 256 -15.30 5.35 4.59
CA VAL A 256 -15.35 5.53 3.15
C VAL A 256 -15.81 4.23 2.48
N GLY A 257 -16.54 4.38 1.36
CA GLY A 257 -16.93 3.29 0.47
C GLY A 257 -16.83 3.72 -1.00
N ILE A 258 -16.98 2.78 -1.91
CA ILE A 258 -16.96 2.99 -3.36
C ILE A 258 -18.37 2.83 -3.89
N TRP A 259 -18.88 3.85 -4.58
CA TRP A 259 -20.17 3.79 -5.26
C TRP A 259 -20.14 2.76 -6.40
N GLU A 260 -21.12 1.87 -6.41
CA GLU A 260 -21.26 0.82 -7.44
C GLU A 260 -22.27 1.21 -8.52
N GLY A 261 -23.20 2.08 -8.19
CA GLY A 261 -24.38 2.42 -9.00
C GLY A 261 -25.67 1.88 -8.38
N GLN A 262 -26.85 2.33 -8.91
CA GLN A 262 -28.16 1.84 -8.46
C GLN A 262 -28.36 1.88 -6.94
N ASN A 263 -27.98 2.98 -6.32
CA ASN A 263 -28.00 3.21 -4.87
C ASN A 263 -27.14 2.23 -4.05
N ALA A 264 -26.25 1.47 -4.68
CA ALA A 264 -25.37 0.53 -4.01
C ALA A 264 -23.94 1.06 -3.91
N PHE A 265 -23.22 0.59 -2.87
CA PHE A 265 -21.80 0.85 -2.67
C PHE A 265 -21.12 -0.36 -2.05
N ILE A 266 -19.79 -0.43 -2.20
CA ILE A 266 -18.94 -1.47 -1.60
C ILE A 266 -18.05 -0.81 -0.55
N HIS A 267 -17.95 -1.41 0.62
CA HIS A 267 -17.11 -0.94 1.71
C HIS A 267 -16.55 -2.08 2.56
N ALA A 268 -15.47 -1.83 3.31
CA ALA A 268 -15.01 -2.72 4.35
C ALA A 268 -15.61 -2.27 5.70
N ALA A 269 -16.42 -3.15 6.32
CA ALA A 269 -17.04 -2.97 7.63
C ALA A 269 -16.63 -4.14 8.57
N ASP A 270 -17.45 -5.19 8.73
CA ASP A 270 -17.04 -6.47 9.32
C ASP A 270 -16.13 -7.27 8.34
N ARG A 271 -16.43 -7.13 7.06
CA ARG A 271 -15.69 -7.59 5.89
C ARG A 271 -15.98 -6.65 4.72
N THR A 272 -15.28 -6.80 3.62
CA THR A 272 -15.63 -6.11 2.38
C THR A 272 -16.95 -6.68 1.85
N ARG A 273 -17.95 -5.83 1.72
CA ARG A 273 -19.30 -6.22 1.31
C ARG A 273 -20.03 -5.11 0.56
N ARG A 274 -21.07 -5.50 -0.17
CA ARG A 274 -22.03 -4.58 -0.77
C ARG A 274 -23.01 -4.10 0.30
N ALA A 275 -23.44 -2.85 0.15
CA ALA A 275 -24.49 -2.22 0.94
C ALA A 275 -25.30 -1.27 0.04
N SER A 276 -26.44 -0.79 0.48
CA SER A 276 -27.32 0.07 -0.31
C SER A 276 -27.80 1.29 0.48
N MET A 277 -27.95 2.40 -0.23
CA MET A 277 -28.60 3.63 0.25
C MET A 277 -30.13 3.62 0.06
N ASP A 278 -30.66 2.58 -0.64
CA ASP A 278 -32.09 2.44 -0.90
C ASP A 278 -32.79 1.69 0.24
N PRO A 279 -33.77 2.32 0.95
CA PRO A 279 -34.53 1.68 2.01
C PRO A 279 -35.29 0.42 1.58
N GLN A 280 -35.57 0.24 0.27
CA GLN A 280 -36.25 -0.94 -0.25
C GLN A 280 -35.29 -2.10 -0.56
N SER A 281 -33.97 -1.86 -0.50
CA SER A 281 -32.98 -2.90 -0.76
C SER A 281 -32.83 -3.84 0.45
N LYS A 282 -32.66 -5.15 0.18
CA LYS A 282 -32.30 -6.14 1.21
C LYS A 282 -30.95 -5.82 1.88
N ASP A 283 -30.08 -5.11 1.20
CA ASP A 283 -28.74 -4.71 1.66
C ASP A 283 -28.72 -3.27 2.20
N PHE A 284 -29.88 -2.73 2.59
CA PHE A 284 -30.03 -1.36 3.08
C PHE A 284 -29.14 -1.10 4.31
N ASP A 285 -28.36 -0.03 4.22
CA ASP A 285 -27.47 0.42 5.30
C ASP A 285 -27.94 1.77 5.88
N ALA A 286 -28.93 1.70 6.75
CA ALA A 286 -29.48 2.86 7.44
C ALA A 286 -28.41 3.61 8.25
N TYR A 287 -27.44 2.88 8.85
CA TYR A 287 -26.38 3.48 9.63
C TYR A 287 -25.51 4.41 8.79
N ASN A 288 -25.05 3.95 7.62
CA ASN A 288 -24.24 4.76 6.72
C ASN A 288 -25.07 5.83 6.02
N LEU A 289 -26.32 5.56 5.64
CA LEU A 289 -27.18 6.61 5.08
C LEU A 289 -27.34 7.79 6.04
N ASN A 290 -27.56 7.55 7.34
CA ASN A 290 -27.76 8.61 8.32
C ASN A 290 -26.53 9.47 8.54
N ARG A 291 -25.32 8.92 8.40
CA ARG A 291 -24.06 9.62 8.58
C ARG A 291 -23.33 9.96 7.28
N TYR A 292 -24.01 9.89 6.13
CA TYR A 292 -23.47 10.35 4.86
C TYR A 292 -23.14 11.84 4.90
N LEU A 293 -21.95 12.20 4.45
CA LEU A 293 -21.46 13.58 4.42
C LEU A 293 -21.42 14.13 3.01
N PHE A 294 -20.70 13.46 2.11
CA PHE A 294 -20.55 13.85 0.71
C PHE A 294 -19.89 12.72 -0.10
N THR A 295 -19.92 12.91 -1.43
CA THR A 295 -19.23 12.04 -2.41
C THR A 295 -18.21 12.83 -3.19
N LYS A 296 -17.07 12.24 -3.42
CA LYS A 296 -16.02 12.80 -4.28
C LYS A 296 -15.59 11.82 -5.37
N ARG A 297 -15.18 12.37 -6.51
CA ARG A 297 -14.54 11.65 -7.61
C ARG A 297 -13.07 11.94 -7.63
N ILE A 298 -12.26 10.90 -7.43
CA ILE A 298 -10.80 10.98 -7.56
C ILE A 298 -10.45 11.13 -9.04
N ASN A 299 -9.54 12.03 -9.36
CA ASN A 299 -9.07 12.28 -10.70
C ASN A 299 -7.56 12.61 -10.72
N SER A 300 -6.98 12.74 -11.91
CA SER A 300 -5.55 13.01 -12.10
C SER A 300 -5.08 14.40 -11.64
N LEU A 301 -6.01 15.29 -11.26
CA LEU A 301 -5.71 16.62 -10.74
C LEU A 301 -5.70 16.66 -9.20
N SER A 302 -6.00 15.54 -8.55
CA SER A 302 -5.95 15.40 -7.09
C SER A 302 -4.52 15.57 -6.59
N LYS A 303 -4.30 16.39 -5.55
CA LYS A 303 -2.97 16.87 -5.15
C LYS A 303 -2.05 15.78 -4.62
N GLU A 304 -2.59 14.84 -3.84
CA GLU A 304 -1.82 13.77 -3.19
C GLU A 304 -2.02 12.41 -3.88
N VAL A 305 -2.66 12.38 -5.06
CA VAL A 305 -2.80 11.17 -5.86
C VAL A 305 -1.59 11.03 -6.78
N GLN A 306 -0.90 9.91 -6.66
CA GLN A 306 0.33 9.63 -7.40
C GLN A 306 0.12 8.44 -8.33
N LYS A 307 0.81 8.43 -9.48
CA LYS A 307 0.97 7.21 -10.27
C LYS A 307 2.03 6.33 -9.63
N ILE A 308 1.84 5.04 -9.71
CA ILE A 308 2.85 4.08 -9.24
C ILE A 308 4.06 4.11 -10.17
N ASP A 309 5.25 4.38 -9.60
CA ASP A 309 6.54 4.42 -10.30
C ASP A 309 7.37 3.14 -10.13
#